data_d7b0e19286e6103cf4736d549b62e1a3
#
_entry.id   d7b0e19286e6103cf4736d549b62e1a3
#
_cell.length_a   1.000
_cell.length_b   1.000
_cell.length_c   1.000
_cell.angle_alpha   90.00
_cell.angle_beta   90.00
_cell.angle_gamma   90.00
#
_symmetry.space_group_name_H-M   'P 1'
#
loop_
_entity.id
_entity.type
_entity.pdbx_description
1 polymer ?
#
loop_
_entity_poly.entity_id
_entity_poly.type
_entity_poly.pdbx_seq_one_letter_code
_entity_poly.pdbx_strand_id
1 'polypeptide(L)'
;MLMQHLTDEPAWLTRRLDFPRPDVYAAEGMLWLLFFVRRYSAKLLYELEFHQTDDVPSMAKRYAEILGDALKFEISEANYLADIDSGFYVTSYLRSWAFECQLRDHLRERFGNDWFTRREAGSLLRELWSLGQQPTADELLQEVSGTEIEMSAVGDRVRERLS
;
A
#
# COMPACT_ATOMS: atom_id res chain seq x y z
N MET A 1 -8.39 2.39 -0.67
CA MET A 1 -7.04 2.96 -0.53
C MET A 1 -6.93 4.36 -1.11
N LEU A 2 -7.13 4.65 -2.41
CA LEU A 2 -6.95 5.99 -2.98
C LEU A 2 -7.58 7.14 -2.15
N MET A 3 -8.82 6.99 -1.71
CA MET A 3 -9.50 7.99 -0.89
C MET A 3 -8.93 8.11 0.53
N GLN A 4 -8.46 7.02 1.10
CA GLN A 4 -7.80 7.00 2.41
C GLN A 4 -6.48 7.78 2.38
N HIS A 5 -5.71 7.61 1.32
CA HIS A 5 -4.40 8.26 1.15
C HIS A 5 -4.48 9.70 0.61
N LEU A 6 -5.67 10.29 0.45
CA LEU A 6 -5.79 11.73 0.19
C LEU A 6 -5.20 12.57 1.34
N THR A 7 -5.21 12.05 2.56
CA THR A 7 -4.57 12.71 3.71
C THR A 7 -3.05 12.75 3.62
N ASP A 8 -2.45 11.97 2.71
CA ASP A 8 -1.00 12.02 2.44
C ASP A 8 -0.64 13.06 1.35
N GLU A 9 -1.65 13.82 0.88
CA GLU A 9 -1.48 14.90 -0.08
C GLU A 9 -1.48 16.26 0.61
N PRO A 10 -0.33 16.95 0.73
CA PRO A 10 -0.26 18.27 1.38
C PRO A 10 -1.21 19.29 0.77
N ALA A 11 -1.35 19.29 -0.56
CA ALA A 11 -2.27 20.17 -1.26
C ALA A 11 -3.74 19.93 -0.87
N TRP A 12 -4.12 18.67 -0.64
CA TRP A 12 -5.46 18.33 -0.18
C TRP A 12 -5.67 18.76 1.27
N LEU A 13 -4.72 18.48 2.15
CA LEU A 13 -4.76 18.87 3.57
C LEU A 13 -4.91 20.39 3.72
N THR A 14 -4.11 21.15 3.00
CA THR A 14 -4.19 22.61 3.00
C THR A 14 -5.55 23.08 2.48
N ARG A 15 -5.96 22.59 1.32
CA ARG A 15 -7.13 23.13 0.62
C ARG A 15 -8.47 22.74 1.26
N ARG A 16 -8.54 21.55 1.88
CA ARG A 16 -9.79 21.01 2.44
C ARG A 16 -9.92 21.16 3.94
N LEU A 17 -8.79 21.17 4.64
CA LEU A 17 -8.77 21.16 6.10
C LEU A 17 -8.03 22.37 6.71
N ASP A 18 -7.43 23.23 5.87
CA ASP A 18 -6.56 24.32 6.34
C ASP A 18 -5.51 23.83 7.37
N PHE A 19 -4.94 22.65 7.07
CA PHE A 19 -4.08 21.96 8.02
C PHE A 19 -2.75 22.69 8.19
N PRO A 20 -2.29 22.97 9.42
CA PRO A 20 -1.20 23.92 9.66
C PRO A 20 0.19 23.41 9.24
N ARG A 21 0.41 22.09 9.18
CA ARG A 21 1.68 21.45 8.79
C ARG A 21 1.44 20.25 7.88
N PRO A 22 0.95 20.50 6.66
CA PRO A 22 0.52 19.42 5.78
C PRO A 22 1.66 18.49 5.34
N ASP A 23 2.86 19.05 5.12
CA ASP A 23 4.03 18.26 4.70
C ASP A 23 4.52 17.31 5.80
N VAL A 24 4.55 17.79 7.05
CA VAL A 24 4.93 16.95 8.21
C VAL A 24 3.95 15.80 8.37
N TYR A 25 2.66 16.07 8.29
CA TYR A 25 1.63 15.05 8.41
C TYR A 25 1.70 14.00 7.27
N ALA A 26 1.91 14.48 6.04
CA ALA A 26 2.09 13.59 4.89
C ALA A 26 3.36 12.73 5.02
N ALA A 27 4.45 13.27 5.57
CA ALA A 27 5.66 12.50 5.85
C ALA A 27 5.42 11.41 6.91
N GLU A 28 4.66 11.71 7.97
CA GLU A 28 4.24 10.69 8.95
C GLU A 28 3.42 9.57 8.29
N GLY A 29 2.50 9.92 7.38
CA GLY A 29 1.74 8.95 6.59
C GLY A 29 2.66 7.99 5.80
N MET A 30 3.75 8.51 5.23
CA MET A 30 4.74 7.69 4.51
C MET A 30 5.53 6.76 5.44
N LEU A 31 5.82 7.17 6.67
CA LEU A 31 6.44 6.28 7.66
C LEU A 31 5.51 5.12 8.04
N TRP A 32 4.22 5.39 8.17
CA TRP A 32 3.21 4.34 8.38
C TRP A 32 3.10 3.41 7.18
N LEU A 33 3.07 3.94 5.97
CA LEU A 33 3.07 3.12 4.75
C LEU A 33 4.31 2.22 4.71
N LEU A 34 5.50 2.76 4.97
CA LEU A 34 6.75 2.00 5.03
C LEU A 34 6.69 0.88 6.07
N PHE A 35 6.16 1.17 7.27
CA PHE A 35 5.96 0.18 8.31
C PHE A 35 5.04 -0.96 7.84
N PHE A 36 3.88 -0.63 7.28
CA PHE A 36 2.93 -1.64 6.82
C PHE A 36 3.47 -2.47 5.65
N VAL A 37 4.14 -1.85 4.68
CA VAL A 37 4.75 -2.58 3.56
C VAL A 37 5.80 -3.57 4.06
N ARG A 38 6.67 -3.17 4.99
CA ARG A 38 7.67 -4.06 5.61
C ARG A 38 7.00 -5.20 6.37
N ARG A 39 5.99 -4.88 7.18
CA ARG A 39 5.25 -5.88 7.96
C ARG A 39 4.54 -6.90 7.06
N TYR A 40 3.83 -6.43 6.05
CA TYR A 40 3.07 -7.30 5.16
C TYR A 40 3.97 -8.12 4.23
N SER A 41 5.10 -7.56 3.80
CA SER A 41 6.09 -8.33 3.06
C SER A 41 6.71 -9.45 3.92
N ALA A 42 7.08 -9.15 5.17
CA ALA A 42 7.57 -10.13 6.12
C ALA A 42 6.52 -11.21 6.44
N LYS A 43 5.27 -10.79 6.63
CA LYS A 43 4.15 -11.71 6.84
C LYS A 43 3.97 -12.66 5.64
N LEU A 44 4.04 -12.16 4.41
CA LEU A 44 3.96 -13.01 3.22
C LEU A 44 5.10 -14.04 3.18
N LEU A 45 6.33 -13.62 3.46
CA LEU A 45 7.47 -14.54 3.53
C LEU A 45 7.26 -15.61 4.60
N TYR A 46 6.76 -15.22 5.77
CA TYR A 46 6.41 -16.14 6.84
C TYR A 46 5.32 -17.14 6.41
N GLU A 47 4.23 -16.67 5.81
CA GLU A 47 3.14 -17.55 5.34
C GLU A 47 3.61 -18.55 4.29
N LEU A 48 4.51 -18.13 3.38
CA LEU A 48 5.10 -19.02 2.39
C LEU A 48 5.92 -20.14 3.05
N GLU A 49 6.73 -19.82 4.07
CA GLU A 49 7.47 -20.84 4.84
C GLU A 49 6.53 -21.72 5.67
N PHE A 50 5.55 -21.11 6.32
CA PHE A 50 4.58 -21.82 7.18
C PHE A 50 3.80 -22.90 6.42
N HIS A 51 3.35 -22.61 5.20
CA HIS A 51 2.60 -23.57 4.39
C HIS A 51 3.46 -24.64 3.72
N GLN A 52 4.79 -24.60 3.88
CA GLN A 52 5.72 -25.60 3.35
C GLN A 52 6.28 -26.54 4.42
N THR A 53 5.99 -26.30 5.70
CA THR A 53 6.53 -27.10 6.80
C THR A 53 5.51 -28.03 7.44
N ASP A 54 5.98 -29.19 7.88
CA ASP A 54 5.22 -30.10 8.74
C ASP A 54 5.48 -29.84 10.24
N ASP A 55 6.51 -29.05 10.59
CA ASP A 55 6.87 -28.67 11.96
C ASP A 55 6.26 -27.29 12.33
N VAL A 56 4.96 -27.29 12.54
CA VAL A 56 4.19 -26.09 12.91
C VAL A 56 4.70 -25.43 14.21
N PRO A 57 5.08 -26.18 15.28
CA PRO A 57 5.58 -25.55 16.50
C PRO A 57 6.87 -24.72 16.31
N SER A 58 7.77 -25.13 15.43
CA SER A 58 9.03 -24.39 15.14
C SER A 58 8.77 -23.02 14.52
N MET A 59 7.61 -22.85 13.88
CA MET A 59 7.24 -21.62 13.21
C MET A 59 6.96 -20.45 14.15
N ALA A 60 6.74 -20.69 15.45
CA ALA A 60 6.61 -19.62 16.44
C ALA A 60 7.88 -18.74 16.50
N LYS A 61 9.03 -19.39 16.64
CA LYS A 61 10.33 -18.69 16.63
C LYS A 61 10.60 -18.05 15.28
N ARG A 62 10.32 -18.78 14.19
CA ARG A 62 10.55 -18.28 12.82
C ARG A 62 9.73 -17.03 12.51
N TYR A 63 8.47 -16.97 12.98
CA TYR A 63 7.61 -15.79 12.91
C TYR A 63 8.27 -14.57 13.55
N ALA A 64 8.73 -14.72 14.80
CA ALA A 64 9.38 -13.64 15.53
C ALA A 64 10.67 -13.16 14.84
N GLU A 65 11.48 -14.07 14.29
CA GLU A 65 12.68 -13.77 13.53
C GLU A 65 12.39 -12.96 12.25
N ILE A 66 11.50 -13.45 11.39
CA ILE A 66 11.19 -12.80 10.10
C ILE A 66 10.60 -11.41 10.31
N LEU A 67 9.60 -11.28 11.18
CA LEU A 67 8.95 -10.00 11.42
C LEU A 67 9.85 -9.05 12.21
N GLY A 68 10.58 -9.56 13.21
CA GLY A 68 11.53 -8.76 13.99
C GLY A 68 12.64 -8.18 13.11
N ASP A 69 13.15 -8.98 12.18
CA ASP A 69 14.18 -8.53 11.23
C ASP A 69 13.65 -7.46 10.27
N ALA A 70 12.41 -7.62 9.80
CA ALA A 70 11.78 -6.64 8.94
C ALA A 70 11.46 -5.33 9.67
N LEU A 71 10.95 -5.41 10.90
CA LEU A 71 10.43 -4.26 11.64
C LEU A 71 11.45 -3.60 12.56
N LYS A 72 12.56 -4.29 12.85
CA LYS A 72 13.66 -3.82 13.72
C LYS A 72 13.25 -3.62 15.18
N PHE A 73 12.30 -4.41 15.66
CA PHE A 73 11.95 -4.52 17.07
C PHE A 73 11.51 -5.95 17.41
N GLU A 74 11.46 -6.27 18.70
CA GLU A 74 11.11 -7.60 19.19
C GLU A 74 9.63 -7.93 18.89
N ILE A 75 9.39 -9.09 18.31
CA ILE A 75 8.06 -9.62 17.98
C ILE A 75 7.77 -10.82 18.87
N SER A 76 6.60 -10.85 19.47
CA SER A 76 6.14 -11.99 20.28
C SER A 76 5.85 -13.21 19.41
N GLU A 77 6.38 -14.36 19.80
CA GLU A 77 6.08 -15.65 19.18
C GLU A 77 4.60 -16.06 19.29
N ALA A 78 3.86 -15.51 20.26
CA ALA A 78 2.50 -15.93 20.60
C ALA A 78 1.49 -15.76 19.44
N ASN A 79 1.76 -14.87 18.49
CA ASN A 79 0.84 -14.54 17.41
C ASN A 79 1.08 -15.34 16.13
N TYR A 80 1.98 -16.31 16.12
CA TYR A 80 2.43 -17.03 14.94
C TYR A 80 1.31 -17.74 14.15
N LEU A 81 0.26 -18.24 14.84
CA LEU A 81 -0.93 -18.82 14.19
C LEU A 81 -2.03 -17.80 13.92
N ALA A 82 -2.13 -16.78 14.76
CA ALA A 82 -3.19 -15.79 14.65
C ALA A 82 -2.95 -14.79 13.49
N ASP A 83 -1.71 -14.66 13.04
CA ASP A 83 -1.30 -13.75 11.97
C ASP A 83 -1.23 -14.43 10.59
N ILE A 84 -1.90 -15.55 10.41
CA ILE A 84 -1.98 -16.26 9.13
C ILE A 84 -3.31 -15.94 8.46
N ASP A 85 -3.24 -15.48 7.21
CA ASP A 85 -4.42 -15.25 6.39
C ASP A 85 -4.72 -16.46 5.49
N SER A 86 -5.99 -16.70 5.21
CA SER A 86 -6.36 -17.70 4.21
C SER A 86 -6.02 -17.19 2.79
N GLY A 87 -5.42 -18.08 1.97
CA GLY A 87 -5.15 -17.80 0.56
C GLY A 87 -4.17 -16.67 0.32
N PHE A 88 -3.23 -16.44 1.24
CA PHE A 88 -2.23 -15.36 1.12
C PHE A 88 -2.87 -13.98 0.89
N TYR A 89 -3.95 -13.68 1.61
CA TYR A 89 -4.70 -12.43 1.43
C TYR A 89 -3.84 -11.17 1.59
N VAL A 90 -2.72 -11.27 2.31
CA VAL A 90 -1.71 -10.20 2.45
C VAL A 90 -1.20 -9.68 1.09
N THR A 91 -1.16 -10.51 0.05
CA THR A 91 -0.75 -10.11 -1.30
C THR A 91 -1.68 -9.06 -1.89
N SER A 92 -2.97 -9.12 -1.57
CA SER A 92 -3.97 -8.14 -2.03
C SER A 92 -3.67 -6.74 -1.48
N TYR A 93 -3.21 -6.63 -0.23
CA TYR A 93 -2.80 -5.35 0.35
C TYR A 93 -1.55 -4.79 -0.33
N LEU A 94 -0.51 -5.62 -0.49
CA LEU A 94 0.73 -5.20 -1.14
C LEU A 94 0.47 -4.68 -2.55
N ARG A 95 -0.29 -5.43 -3.34
CA ARG A 95 -0.68 -5.04 -4.70
C ARG A 95 -1.56 -3.78 -4.73
N SER A 96 -2.46 -3.63 -3.76
CA SER A 96 -3.32 -2.45 -3.68
C SER A 96 -2.55 -1.17 -3.38
N TRP A 97 -1.47 -1.22 -2.58
CA TRP A 97 -0.61 -0.06 -2.34
C TRP A 97 0.17 0.32 -3.60
N ALA A 98 0.73 -0.66 -4.31
CA ALA A 98 1.43 -0.39 -5.57
C ALA A 98 0.49 0.19 -6.63
N PHE A 99 -0.68 -0.43 -6.82
CA PHE A 99 -1.72 0.06 -7.71
C PHE A 99 -2.13 1.51 -7.36
N GLU A 100 -2.35 1.79 -6.08
CA GLU A 100 -2.76 3.11 -5.61
C GLU A 100 -1.68 4.17 -5.89
N CYS A 101 -0.41 3.86 -5.64
CA CYS A 101 0.71 4.76 -5.95
C CYS A 101 0.74 5.10 -7.45
N GLN A 102 0.70 4.09 -8.31
CA GLN A 102 0.76 4.28 -9.77
C GLN A 102 -0.50 5.00 -10.31
N LEU A 103 -1.69 4.66 -9.81
CA LEU A 103 -2.92 5.37 -10.20
C LEU A 103 -2.87 6.84 -9.79
N ARG A 104 -2.37 7.15 -8.61
CA ARG A 104 -2.23 8.53 -8.13
C ARG A 104 -1.22 9.31 -8.96
N ASP A 105 -0.11 8.70 -9.34
CA ASP A 105 0.89 9.33 -10.20
C ASP A 105 0.29 9.63 -11.58
N HIS A 106 -0.45 8.70 -12.17
CA HIS A 106 -1.19 8.93 -13.41
C HIS A 106 -2.20 10.09 -13.26
N LEU A 107 -2.95 10.16 -12.15
CA LEU A 107 -3.87 11.26 -11.90
C LEU A 107 -3.15 12.62 -11.79
N ARG A 108 -1.99 12.66 -11.14
CA ARG A 108 -1.16 13.86 -11.04
C ARG A 108 -0.58 14.29 -12.39
N GLU A 109 -0.05 13.36 -13.15
CA GLU A 109 0.49 13.63 -14.49
C GLU A 109 -0.58 14.19 -15.42
N ARG A 110 -1.76 13.60 -15.41
CA ARG A 110 -2.85 13.96 -16.32
C ARG A 110 -3.62 15.20 -15.92
N PHE A 111 -3.85 15.41 -14.62
CA PHE A 111 -4.74 16.46 -14.10
C PHE A 111 -4.04 17.47 -13.17
N GLY A 112 -2.76 17.30 -12.90
CA GLY A 112 -1.98 18.15 -12.00
C GLY A 112 -2.08 17.74 -10.53
N ASN A 113 -1.28 18.39 -9.67
CA ASN A 113 -1.20 18.09 -8.25
C ASN A 113 -2.53 18.33 -7.49
N ASP A 114 -3.45 19.09 -8.06
CA ASP A 114 -4.79 19.33 -7.51
C ASP A 114 -5.89 18.49 -8.18
N TRP A 115 -5.51 17.32 -8.77
CA TRP A 115 -6.39 16.40 -9.49
C TRP A 115 -7.71 16.11 -8.76
N PHE A 116 -7.68 16.04 -7.44
CA PHE A 116 -8.86 15.79 -6.58
C PHE A 116 -9.91 16.91 -6.64
N THR A 117 -9.60 18.03 -7.29
CA THR A 117 -10.55 19.13 -7.56
C THR A 117 -11.06 19.12 -8.99
N ARG A 118 -10.47 18.29 -9.87
CA ARG A 118 -10.82 18.26 -11.29
C ARG A 118 -12.01 17.34 -11.54
N ARG A 119 -13.00 17.87 -12.26
CA ARG A 119 -14.19 17.12 -12.62
C ARG A 119 -13.87 15.91 -13.49
N GLU A 120 -12.92 16.08 -14.39
CA GLU A 120 -12.43 15.07 -15.33
C GLU A 120 -11.78 13.89 -14.59
N ALA A 121 -10.96 14.15 -13.58
CA ALA A 121 -10.40 13.11 -12.71
C ALA A 121 -11.50 12.34 -11.97
N GLY A 122 -12.52 13.06 -11.47
CA GLY A 122 -13.68 12.43 -10.84
C GLY A 122 -14.51 11.60 -11.81
N SER A 123 -14.57 11.97 -13.09
CA SER A 123 -15.23 11.18 -14.14
C SER A 123 -14.47 9.89 -14.43
N LEU A 124 -13.15 9.96 -14.63
CA LEU A 124 -12.30 8.80 -14.80
C LEU A 124 -12.44 7.81 -13.63
N LEU A 125 -12.36 8.29 -12.41
CA LEU A 125 -12.52 7.42 -11.22
C LEU A 125 -13.90 6.76 -11.16
N ARG A 126 -14.97 7.44 -11.54
CA ARG A 126 -16.32 6.83 -11.60
C ARG A 126 -16.40 5.76 -12.69
N GLU A 127 -15.78 5.97 -13.83
CA GLU A 127 -15.69 4.98 -14.91
C GLU A 127 -15.00 3.72 -14.41
N LEU A 128 -13.81 3.86 -13.80
CA LEU A 128 -13.07 2.74 -13.21
C LEU A 128 -13.90 2.00 -12.14
N TRP A 129 -14.52 2.72 -11.22
CA TRP A 129 -15.32 2.09 -10.17
C TRP A 129 -16.61 1.43 -10.69
N SER A 130 -17.13 1.87 -11.82
CA SER A 130 -18.30 1.25 -12.45
C SER A 130 -18.03 -0.15 -13.00
N LEU A 131 -16.76 -0.48 -13.27
CA LEU A 131 -16.35 -1.81 -13.72
C LEU A 131 -16.42 -2.85 -12.58
N GLY A 132 -16.45 -2.40 -11.33
CA GLY A 132 -16.51 -3.26 -10.16
C GLY A 132 -15.30 -4.18 -10.06
N GLN A 133 -15.55 -5.49 -9.95
CA GLN A 133 -14.52 -6.53 -9.86
C GLN A 133 -14.37 -7.36 -11.15
N GLN A 134 -14.85 -6.84 -12.28
CA GLN A 134 -14.73 -7.56 -13.56
C GLN A 134 -13.27 -7.64 -14.04
N PRO A 135 -12.52 -6.51 -14.14
CA PRO A 135 -11.11 -6.56 -14.47
C PRO A 135 -10.24 -6.83 -13.23
N THR A 136 -9.10 -7.44 -13.45
CA THR A 136 -8.03 -7.49 -12.46
C THR A 136 -7.41 -6.11 -12.24
N ALA A 137 -6.66 -5.94 -11.16
CA ALA A 137 -5.97 -4.69 -10.89
C ALA A 137 -4.90 -4.37 -11.97
N ASP A 138 -4.24 -5.38 -12.53
CA ASP A 138 -3.29 -5.21 -13.64
C ASP A 138 -3.98 -4.73 -14.91
N GLU A 139 -5.10 -5.34 -15.28
CA GLU A 139 -5.90 -4.93 -16.44
C GLU A 139 -6.40 -3.49 -16.28
N LEU A 140 -6.86 -3.10 -15.09
CA LEU A 140 -7.25 -1.72 -14.80
C LEU A 140 -6.09 -0.74 -14.98
N LEU A 141 -4.92 -1.08 -14.44
CA LEU A 141 -3.77 -0.18 -14.52
C LEU A 141 -3.24 -0.09 -15.96
N GLN A 142 -3.22 -1.22 -16.67
CA GLN A 142 -2.86 -1.27 -18.09
C GLN A 142 -3.80 -0.40 -18.94
N GLU A 143 -5.10 -0.43 -18.69
CA GLU A 143 -6.08 0.39 -19.41
C GLU A 143 -5.91 1.89 -19.13
N VAL A 144 -5.62 2.25 -17.87
CA VAL A 144 -5.56 3.65 -17.43
C VAL A 144 -4.23 4.31 -17.75
N SER A 145 -3.12 3.63 -17.49
CA SER A 145 -1.76 4.18 -17.56
C SER A 145 -0.85 3.49 -18.57
N GLY A 146 -1.25 2.34 -19.11
CA GLY A 146 -0.41 1.55 -20.02
C GLY A 146 0.72 0.79 -19.32
N THR A 147 0.65 0.64 -17.98
CA THR A 147 1.68 -0.02 -17.15
C THR A 147 1.13 -1.21 -16.39
N GLU A 148 2.01 -2.09 -15.94
CA GLU A 148 1.68 -3.17 -15.01
C GLU A 148 1.91 -2.71 -13.56
N ILE A 149 1.40 -3.49 -12.58
CA ILE A 149 1.62 -3.18 -11.17
C ILE A 149 3.07 -3.47 -10.79
N GLU A 150 3.77 -2.44 -10.34
CA GLU A 150 5.16 -2.51 -9.89
C GLU A 150 5.29 -2.14 -8.41
N MET A 151 5.83 -3.04 -7.61
CA MET A 151 6.05 -2.81 -6.17
C MET A 151 7.07 -1.70 -5.90
N SER A 152 7.99 -1.43 -6.83
CA SER A 152 8.94 -0.31 -6.75
C SER A 152 8.25 1.05 -6.58
N ALA A 153 7.04 1.24 -7.15
CA ALA A 153 6.27 2.48 -7.06
C ALA A 153 6.01 2.91 -5.60
N VAL A 154 5.82 1.94 -4.69
CA VAL A 154 5.64 2.24 -3.25
C VAL A 154 6.95 2.76 -2.64
N GLY A 155 8.08 2.12 -2.97
CA GLY A 155 9.40 2.54 -2.50
C GLY A 155 9.79 3.92 -3.02
N ASP A 156 9.48 4.21 -4.28
CA ASP A 156 9.75 5.51 -4.91
C ASP A 156 8.92 6.60 -4.24
N ARG A 157 7.65 6.36 -3.98
CA ARG A 157 6.77 7.27 -3.24
C ARG A 157 7.30 7.59 -1.85
N VAL A 158 7.74 6.59 -1.09
CA VAL A 158 8.31 6.77 0.25
C VAL A 158 9.58 7.62 0.17
N ARG A 159 10.48 7.33 -0.78
CA ARG A 159 11.72 8.11 -0.96
C ARG A 159 11.45 9.56 -1.36
N GLU A 160 10.55 9.77 -2.32
CA GLU A 160 10.17 11.13 -2.77
C GLU A 160 9.69 11.99 -1.60
N ARG A 161 8.93 11.40 -0.69
CA ARG A 161 8.29 12.16 0.40
C ARG A 161 9.17 12.35 1.63
N LEU A 162 10.14 11.45 1.86
CA LEU A 162 11.03 11.50 3.03
C LEU A 162 12.42 12.11 2.73
N SER A 163 12.73 12.43 1.47
CA SER A 163 13.94 13.15 1.07
C SER A 163 13.75 14.68 1.12
#